data_c973490149cc7fff2d179e6505a7d786
#
_entry.id   c973490149cc7fff2d179e6505a7d786
#
_cell.length_a   1.000
_cell.length_b   1.000
_cell.length_c   1.000
_cell.angle_alpha   90.00
_cell.angle_beta   90.00
_cell.angle_gamma   90.00
#
_symmetry.space_group_name_H-M   'P 1'
#
loop_
_entity.id
_entity.type
_entity.pdbx_description
1 polymer ?
#
loop_
_entity_poly.entity_id
_entity_poly.type
_entity_poly.pdbx_seq_one_letter_code
_entity_poly.pdbx_strand_id
1 'polypeptide(L)'
;MTVWFVPRDAAALSVGADAVAAALEARGEHVVRTGSRGLLWLEPLVERADSRDGTRVGWSNVQACDLSESGLSEAAANFLGVVEELDYLACQNRWIYERVGIIDPVDPDDYVSHGGMAGLQRALELSPMSVVQAVTESGLRGRGGAGFPTGIKWQTVAEQAPVPHKGDPVDAPRHKYICVNADEGDSGTFADRMLMEGDPFCLLEGMAIAAHAVGADRGMIYLRSEYPAAIAVMSDAIEKARARGWLGEGILGSSCNFDVTIRVGAGSYVCGEETAMLESLEGRRGTVRAKPPLPAIEGLFGTPTVINNVLTIASVPSILARGAEAYAELGQERSRGTQVFQLAGNIARGGIVEVAFGISAHELIFGLGQGTKSGRPLKAVQVGGPLGAYLTADALQVPMAYESLAAEGAMLGHGGLVVFDDSVDMAEQARFAMEFCVEESCGKCTPCRIGAVRGVEVIDDLLASDAPENAEQLLRDLCDVMTQGSLCAMGGLTPQPVLSALDQFPEDFKRVAVRVDAAAQGVVHE
;
A
#
# COMPACT_ATOMS: atom_id res chain seq x y z
N MET A 1 6.01 33.63 -16.05
CA MET A 1 6.66 32.50 -16.72
C MET A 1 5.71 31.33 -16.56
N THR A 2 5.36 30.63 -17.61
CA THR A 2 4.47 29.46 -17.52
C THR A 2 5.22 28.32 -16.87
N VAL A 3 4.59 27.64 -15.91
CA VAL A 3 5.17 26.49 -15.22
C VAL A 3 4.42 25.23 -15.65
N TRP A 4 5.16 24.23 -16.07
CA TRP A 4 4.65 22.92 -16.43
C TRP A 4 4.98 21.90 -15.35
N PHE A 5 4.07 20.98 -15.11
CA PHE A 5 4.24 19.91 -14.14
C PHE A 5 4.16 18.57 -14.87
N VAL A 6 5.19 17.77 -14.74
CA VAL A 6 5.32 16.46 -15.40
C VAL A 6 5.70 15.41 -14.36
N PRO A 7 4.92 14.35 -14.20
CA PRO A 7 5.21 13.31 -13.20
C PRO A 7 6.57 12.61 -13.45
N ARG A 8 7.22 12.21 -12.35
CA ARG A 8 8.49 11.49 -12.34
C ARG A 8 8.46 10.15 -11.60
N ASP A 9 7.29 9.74 -11.17
CA ASP A 9 7.11 8.45 -10.52
C ASP A 9 7.22 7.28 -11.51
N ALA A 10 7.42 6.07 -11.01
CA ALA A 10 7.64 4.88 -11.84
C ALA A 10 6.52 4.64 -12.87
N ALA A 11 5.26 4.96 -12.53
CA ALA A 11 4.13 4.77 -13.44
C ALA A 11 4.21 5.72 -14.65
N ALA A 12 4.40 7.02 -14.42
CA ALA A 12 4.51 8.02 -15.48
C ALA A 12 5.77 7.83 -16.33
N LEU A 13 6.90 7.46 -15.70
CA LEU A 13 8.15 7.16 -16.42
C LEU A 13 7.98 5.99 -17.40
N SER A 14 7.24 4.95 -17.01
CA SER A 14 7.01 3.76 -17.84
C SER A 14 6.27 4.05 -19.14
N VAL A 15 5.55 5.18 -19.21
CA VAL A 15 4.76 5.61 -20.37
C VAL A 15 5.31 6.85 -21.06
N GLY A 16 6.54 7.28 -20.71
CA GLY A 16 7.31 8.27 -21.47
C GLY A 16 7.36 9.68 -20.88
N ALA A 17 7.03 9.90 -19.61
CA ALA A 17 7.04 11.22 -18.98
C ALA A 17 8.40 11.95 -19.07
N ASP A 18 9.53 11.23 -19.01
CA ASP A 18 10.86 11.83 -19.17
C ASP A 18 11.06 12.45 -20.55
N ALA A 19 10.61 11.79 -21.61
CA ALA A 19 10.70 12.33 -22.97
C ALA A 19 9.84 13.61 -23.13
N VAL A 20 8.69 13.65 -22.45
CA VAL A 20 7.80 14.83 -22.44
C VAL A 20 8.46 15.99 -21.69
N ALA A 21 9.01 15.74 -20.49
CA ALA A 21 9.72 16.75 -19.72
C ALA A 21 10.92 17.34 -20.51
N ALA A 22 11.77 16.47 -21.07
CA ALA A 22 12.91 16.89 -21.88
C ALA A 22 12.49 17.73 -23.12
N ALA A 23 11.38 17.38 -23.76
CA ALA A 23 10.86 18.12 -24.90
C ALA A 23 10.33 19.52 -24.51
N LEU A 24 9.71 19.67 -23.34
CA LEU A 24 9.29 20.97 -22.79
C LEU A 24 10.52 21.83 -22.42
N GLU A 25 11.50 21.26 -21.73
CA GLU A 25 12.75 21.94 -21.36
C GLU A 25 13.55 22.42 -22.58
N ALA A 26 13.62 21.59 -23.65
CA ALA A 26 14.27 21.96 -24.90
C ALA A 26 13.62 23.17 -25.59
N ARG A 27 12.37 23.47 -25.27
CA ARG A 27 11.62 24.66 -25.74
C ARG A 27 11.82 25.87 -24.83
N GLY A 28 12.59 25.73 -23.74
CA GLY A 28 12.83 26.80 -22.77
C GLY A 28 11.69 26.97 -21.76
N GLU A 29 10.78 25.98 -21.65
CA GLU A 29 9.73 25.98 -20.65
C GLU A 29 10.29 25.60 -19.27
N HIS A 30 9.67 26.13 -18.22
CA HIS A 30 10.00 25.74 -16.84
C HIS A 30 9.20 24.51 -16.44
N VAL A 31 9.89 23.42 -16.17
CA VAL A 31 9.28 22.12 -15.81
C VAL A 31 9.57 21.79 -14.34
N VAL A 32 8.51 21.52 -13.58
CA VAL A 32 8.57 20.94 -12.23
C VAL A 32 8.24 19.46 -12.33
N ARG A 33 9.06 18.61 -11.74
CA ARG A 33 8.89 17.15 -11.77
C ARG A 33 8.15 16.70 -10.50
N THR A 34 6.84 16.44 -10.62
CA THR A 34 5.97 16.03 -9.49
C THR A 34 5.88 14.51 -9.36
N GLY A 35 5.20 14.01 -8.31
CA GLY A 35 4.65 12.65 -8.32
C GLY A 35 3.42 12.54 -9.24
N SER A 36 2.89 11.32 -9.45
CA SER A 36 1.59 11.15 -10.10
C SER A 36 0.44 11.57 -9.17
N ARG A 37 -0.62 12.12 -9.77
CA ARG A 37 -1.89 12.37 -9.07
C ARG A 37 -2.63 11.09 -8.68
N GLY A 38 -2.17 9.92 -9.17
CA GLY A 38 -2.84 8.64 -8.97
C GLY A 38 -3.92 8.31 -10.00
N LEU A 39 -4.03 9.08 -11.07
CA LEU A 39 -4.91 8.82 -12.21
C LEU A 39 -4.13 8.07 -13.28
N LEU A 40 -3.78 6.80 -13.01
CA LEU A 40 -2.80 6.07 -13.83
C LEU A 40 -3.23 5.86 -15.28
N TRP A 41 -4.53 5.87 -15.57
CA TRP A 41 -5.05 5.76 -16.94
C TRP A 41 -4.86 7.04 -17.78
N LEU A 42 -4.47 8.16 -17.14
CA LEU A 42 -4.22 9.45 -17.79
C LEU A 42 -2.72 9.75 -17.97
N GLU A 43 -1.84 8.88 -17.47
CA GLU A 43 -0.40 9.11 -17.51
C GLU A 43 0.20 8.97 -18.93
N PRO A 44 1.18 9.81 -19.30
CA PRO A 44 1.66 10.97 -18.58
C PRO A 44 0.61 12.08 -18.52
N LEU A 45 0.19 12.43 -17.30
CA LEU A 45 -0.67 13.58 -17.05
C LEU A 45 0.19 14.83 -16.94
N VAL A 46 0.14 15.69 -17.94
CA VAL A 46 0.92 16.93 -17.98
C VAL A 46 0.03 18.09 -17.58
N GLU A 47 0.47 18.87 -16.60
CA GLU A 47 -0.30 20.01 -16.08
C GLU A 47 0.44 21.33 -16.38
N ARG A 48 -0.34 22.41 -16.51
CA ARG A 48 0.18 23.77 -16.67
C ARG A 48 -0.54 24.71 -15.71
N ALA A 49 0.24 25.47 -14.92
CA ALA A 49 -0.35 26.48 -14.06
C ALA A 49 -0.77 27.73 -14.85
N ASP A 50 -1.99 28.24 -14.57
CA ASP A 50 -2.37 29.59 -14.97
C ASP A 50 -1.57 30.61 -14.15
N SER A 51 -0.96 31.57 -14.83
CA SER A 51 -0.12 32.58 -14.20
C SER A 51 -0.88 33.56 -13.29
N ARG A 52 -2.21 33.56 -13.31
CA ARG A 52 -3.05 34.51 -12.60
C ARG A 52 -3.44 34.04 -11.20
N ASP A 53 -3.77 32.77 -11.05
CA ASP A 53 -4.30 32.20 -9.79
C ASP A 53 -3.65 30.86 -9.37
N GLY A 54 -2.74 30.35 -10.21
CA GLY A 54 -2.06 29.09 -9.95
C GLY A 54 -2.90 27.84 -10.26
N THR A 55 -4.11 27.99 -10.78
CA THR A 55 -4.97 26.89 -11.20
C THR A 55 -4.25 26.03 -12.25
N ARG A 56 -4.29 24.71 -12.09
CA ARG A 56 -3.65 23.78 -13.01
C ARG A 56 -4.66 23.20 -14.00
N VAL A 57 -4.38 23.36 -15.28
CA VAL A 57 -5.09 22.67 -16.37
C VAL A 57 -4.24 21.53 -16.89
N GLY A 58 -4.86 20.42 -17.32
CA GLY A 58 -4.18 19.18 -17.64
C GLY A 58 -4.46 18.62 -19.03
N TRP A 59 -3.54 17.80 -19.51
CA TRP A 59 -3.63 16.97 -20.71
C TRP A 59 -3.24 15.53 -20.36
N SER A 60 -4.07 14.59 -20.80
CA SER A 60 -3.82 13.16 -20.57
C SER A 60 -2.99 12.52 -21.68
N ASN A 61 -2.29 11.42 -21.32
CA ASN A 61 -1.59 10.53 -22.25
C ASN A 61 -0.64 11.29 -23.21
N VAL A 62 0.01 12.35 -22.70
CA VAL A 62 0.87 13.23 -23.52
C VAL A 62 2.11 12.49 -23.98
N GLN A 63 2.41 12.62 -25.28
CA GLN A 63 3.63 12.11 -25.88
C GLN A 63 4.54 13.28 -26.29
N ALA A 64 5.85 13.06 -26.35
CA ALA A 64 6.80 14.09 -26.77
C ALA A 64 6.50 14.64 -28.18
N CYS A 65 5.93 13.84 -29.07
CA CYS A 65 5.51 14.26 -30.41
C CYS A 65 4.29 15.18 -30.42
N ASP A 66 3.48 15.22 -29.34
CA ASP A 66 2.34 16.13 -29.22
C ASP A 66 2.78 17.57 -28.95
N LEU A 67 4.01 17.74 -28.51
CA LEU A 67 4.65 19.03 -28.25
C LEU A 67 5.14 19.67 -29.56
N SER A 68 4.19 19.99 -30.46
CA SER A 68 4.46 20.72 -31.70
C SER A 68 4.99 22.13 -31.43
N GLU A 69 5.37 22.88 -32.48
CA GLU A 69 5.85 24.28 -32.34
C GLU A 69 4.84 25.17 -31.59
N SER A 70 3.54 24.88 -31.69
CA SER A 70 2.45 25.60 -31.01
C SER A 70 2.21 25.17 -29.55
N GLY A 71 2.87 24.11 -29.06
CA GLY A 71 2.66 23.54 -27.70
C GLY A 71 1.39 22.70 -27.59
N LEU A 72 1.03 22.34 -26.34
CA LEU A 72 -0.22 21.65 -26.04
C LEU A 72 -1.40 22.63 -26.16
N SER A 73 -2.41 22.24 -26.93
CA SER A 73 -3.59 23.06 -27.21
C SER A 73 -4.74 22.70 -26.27
N GLU A 74 -5.42 23.69 -25.72
CA GLU A 74 -6.67 23.50 -24.98
C GLU A 74 -7.84 23.03 -25.88
N ALA A 75 -7.68 23.08 -27.20
CA ALA A 75 -8.63 22.49 -28.15
C ALA A 75 -8.31 21.03 -28.50
N ALA A 76 -7.23 20.45 -27.96
CA ALA A 76 -6.88 19.06 -28.21
C ALA A 76 -7.87 18.09 -27.54
N ALA A 77 -8.05 16.92 -28.14
CA ALA A 77 -9.01 15.92 -27.64
C ALA A 77 -8.62 15.34 -26.26
N ASN A 78 -7.33 15.44 -25.89
CA ASN A 78 -6.80 15.00 -24.61
C ASN A 78 -6.71 16.10 -23.54
N PHE A 79 -7.25 17.31 -23.82
CA PHE A 79 -7.35 18.38 -22.83
C PHE A 79 -8.46 18.05 -21.82
N LEU A 80 -8.15 18.17 -20.53
CA LEU A 80 -9.01 17.76 -19.43
C LEU A 80 -9.70 18.93 -18.71
N GLY A 81 -9.24 20.17 -18.93
CA GLY A 81 -9.65 21.32 -18.14
C GLY A 81 -8.89 21.42 -16.82
N VAL A 82 -9.54 21.97 -15.80
CA VAL A 82 -8.98 22.13 -14.45
C VAL A 82 -8.84 20.76 -13.79
N VAL A 83 -7.61 20.41 -13.39
CA VAL A 83 -7.29 19.05 -12.90
C VAL A 83 -8.01 18.75 -11.58
N GLU A 84 -8.08 19.73 -10.68
CA GLU A 84 -8.75 19.60 -9.38
C GLU A 84 -10.28 19.42 -9.51
N GLU A 85 -10.87 19.81 -10.63
CA GLU A 85 -12.32 19.66 -10.91
C GLU A 85 -12.68 18.32 -11.55
N LEU A 86 -11.69 17.48 -11.88
CA LEU A 86 -11.95 16.13 -12.37
C LEU A 86 -12.71 15.34 -11.30
N ASP A 87 -13.84 14.74 -11.64
CA ASP A 87 -14.73 14.01 -10.72
C ASP A 87 -13.95 13.03 -9.82
N TYR A 88 -12.95 12.36 -10.39
CA TYR A 88 -12.10 11.40 -9.67
C TYR A 88 -11.24 12.05 -8.57
N LEU A 89 -10.84 13.31 -8.71
CA LEU A 89 -10.07 14.05 -7.71
C LEU A 89 -10.98 14.82 -6.76
N ALA A 90 -12.01 15.46 -7.30
CA ALA A 90 -12.91 16.33 -6.55
C ALA A 90 -13.67 15.59 -5.43
N CYS A 91 -13.92 14.28 -5.59
CA CYS A 91 -14.60 13.46 -4.57
C CYS A 91 -13.68 12.96 -3.45
N GLN A 92 -12.36 13.15 -3.54
CA GLN A 92 -11.40 12.61 -2.59
C GLN A 92 -11.23 13.50 -1.35
N ASN A 93 -10.92 12.86 -0.23
CA ASN A 93 -10.54 13.50 1.04
C ASN A 93 -9.04 13.25 1.29
N ARG A 94 -8.15 13.94 0.57
CA ARG A 94 -6.72 13.69 0.66
C ARG A 94 -6.13 14.25 1.95
N TRP A 95 -5.70 13.37 2.83
CA TRP A 95 -4.96 13.65 4.04
C TRP A 95 -3.51 13.16 3.94
N ILE A 96 -3.32 11.96 3.41
CA ILE A 96 -2.01 11.35 3.22
C ILE A 96 -1.41 11.81 1.88
N TYR A 97 -2.26 11.87 0.85
CA TYR A 97 -1.87 12.23 -0.53
C TYR A 97 -2.09 13.70 -0.87
N GLU A 98 -2.23 14.55 0.12
CA GLU A 98 -2.49 15.99 -0.04
C GLU A 98 -1.50 16.69 -0.99
N ARG A 99 -0.22 16.35 -0.87
CA ARG A 99 0.87 16.97 -1.65
C ARG A 99 1.32 16.12 -2.84
N VAL A 100 0.96 14.82 -2.89
CA VAL A 100 1.37 13.92 -3.98
C VAL A 100 0.77 14.38 -5.30
N GLY A 101 1.65 14.62 -6.28
CA GLY A 101 1.30 15.19 -7.58
C GLY A 101 1.23 16.73 -7.59
N ILE A 102 1.38 17.38 -6.42
CA ILE A 102 1.40 18.83 -6.28
C ILE A 102 2.82 19.37 -6.26
N ILE A 103 3.66 18.81 -5.39
CA ILE A 103 5.02 19.30 -5.12
C ILE A 103 6.09 18.59 -5.97
N ASP A 104 7.27 19.19 -6.05
CA ASP A 104 8.49 18.45 -6.36
C ASP A 104 8.88 17.60 -5.13
N PRO A 105 8.81 16.25 -5.23
CA PRO A 105 9.02 15.37 -4.08
C PRO A 105 10.43 15.41 -3.51
N VAL A 106 11.39 15.96 -4.24
CA VAL A 106 12.78 16.05 -3.79
C VAL A 106 13.20 17.48 -3.43
N ASP A 107 12.27 18.44 -3.42
CA ASP A 107 12.52 19.81 -2.96
C ASP A 107 11.94 20.00 -1.54
N PRO A 108 12.80 20.11 -0.49
CA PRO A 108 12.34 20.34 0.87
C PRO A 108 11.68 21.71 1.08
N ASP A 109 12.01 22.74 0.27
CA ASP A 109 11.37 24.04 0.38
C ASP A 109 9.95 24.01 -0.19
N ASP A 110 9.74 23.25 -1.26
CA ASP A 110 8.41 23.02 -1.83
C ASP A 110 7.52 22.22 -0.84
N TYR A 111 8.08 21.19 -0.18
CA TYR A 111 7.38 20.47 0.91
C TYR A 111 6.92 21.41 2.03
N VAL A 112 7.80 22.27 2.54
CA VAL A 112 7.48 23.23 3.62
C VAL A 112 6.44 24.25 3.16
N SER A 113 6.56 24.79 1.92
CA SER A 113 5.64 25.78 1.37
C SER A 113 4.20 25.26 1.25
N HIS A 114 4.04 23.94 1.16
CA HIS A 114 2.77 23.23 1.13
C HIS A 114 2.37 22.62 2.49
N GLY A 115 2.82 23.23 3.60
CA GLY A 115 2.41 22.86 4.95
C GLY A 115 3.16 21.70 5.60
N GLY A 116 4.20 21.20 4.94
CA GLY A 116 5.10 20.19 5.52
C GLY A 116 5.83 20.71 6.77
N MET A 117 6.24 19.80 7.64
CA MET A 117 6.89 20.02 8.93
C MET A 117 6.00 20.63 10.04
N ALA A 118 4.76 21.02 9.74
CA ALA A 118 3.84 21.57 10.75
C ALA A 118 3.48 20.53 11.83
N GLY A 119 3.32 19.27 11.45
CA GLY A 119 3.04 18.17 12.38
C GLY A 119 4.19 17.91 13.33
N LEU A 120 5.44 17.87 12.84
CA LEU A 120 6.63 17.68 13.67
C LEU A 120 6.88 18.89 14.59
N GLN A 121 6.74 20.10 14.08
CA GLN A 121 6.85 21.32 14.92
C GLN A 121 5.84 21.24 16.07
N ARG A 122 4.59 20.89 15.78
CA ARG A 122 3.57 20.72 16.82
C ARG A 122 3.89 19.59 17.78
N ALA A 123 4.40 18.45 17.29
CA ALA A 123 4.78 17.31 18.13
C ALA A 123 5.88 17.68 19.13
N LEU A 124 6.89 18.45 18.69
CA LEU A 124 8.01 18.87 19.55
C LEU A 124 7.60 19.89 20.65
N GLU A 125 6.47 20.58 20.49
CA GLU A 125 5.87 21.42 21.54
C GLU A 125 5.13 20.61 22.61
N LEU A 126 4.75 19.37 22.28
CA LEU A 126 4.00 18.47 23.15
C LEU A 126 4.92 17.53 23.93
N SER A 127 4.43 17.03 25.07
CA SER A 127 5.10 15.92 25.72
C SER A 127 5.00 14.64 24.86
N PRO A 128 5.97 13.72 24.90
CA PRO A 128 5.91 12.44 24.19
C PRO A 128 4.56 11.71 24.37
N MET A 129 4.08 11.62 25.60
CA MET A 129 2.81 10.96 25.91
C MET A 129 1.60 11.72 25.36
N SER A 130 1.65 13.05 25.25
CA SER A 130 0.57 13.82 24.60
C SER A 130 0.50 13.54 23.10
N VAL A 131 1.64 13.27 22.45
CA VAL A 131 1.66 12.83 21.04
C VAL A 131 1.04 11.43 20.90
N VAL A 132 1.41 10.48 21.77
CA VAL A 132 0.79 9.14 21.82
C VAL A 132 -0.72 9.26 22.01
N GLN A 133 -1.17 10.14 22.92
CA GLN A 133 -2.58 10.38 23.18
C GLN A 133 -3.31 10.93 21.95
N ALA A 134 -2.74 11.92 21.25
CA ALA A 134 -3.32 12.49 20.04
C ALA A 134 -3.50 11.43 18.94
N VAL A 135 -2.50 10.55 18.74
CA VAL A 135 -2.60 9.42 17.80
C VAL A 135 -3.66 8.40 18.25
N THR A 136 -3.83 8.19 19.56
CA THR A 136 -4.88 7.31 20.10
C THR A 136 -6.27 7.90 19.87
N GLU A 137 -6.46 9.18 20.18
CA GLU A 137 -7.73 9.90 20.04
C GLU A 137 -8.16 10.05 18.59
N SER A 138 -7.21 10.15 17.65
CA SER A 138 -7.51 10.14 16.22
C SER A 138 -8.17 8.85 15.72
N GLY A 139 -8.08 7.77 16.50
CA GLY A 139 -8.57 6.45 16.11
C GLY A 139 -7.77 5.82 14.96
N LEU A 140 -6.55 6.31 14.65
CA LEU A 140 -5.70 5.77 13.60
C LEU A 140 -5.39 4.29 13.84
N ARG A 141 -5.74 3.46 12.86
CA ARG A 141 -5.41 2.03 12.80
C ARG A 141 -4.37 1.77 11.72
N GLY A 142 -3.60 0.69 11.85
CA GLY A 142 -2.58 0.31 10.87
C GLY A 142 -3.16 0.12 9.47
N ARG A 143 -2.56 0.76 8.47
CA ARG A 143 -2.98 0.74 7.05
C ARG A 143 -2.37 -0.40 6.24
N GLY A 144 -1.45 -1.17 6.83
CA GLY A 144 -0.83 -2.34 6.20
C GLY A 144 -1.59 -3.66 6.33
N GLY A 145 -2.92 -3.63 6.52
CA GLY A 145 -3.80 -4.80 6.49
C GLY A 145 -4.33 -5.27 7.84
N ALA A 146 -3.50 -5.35 8.88
CA ALA A 146 -3.92 -5.87 10.20
C ALA A 146 -4.88 -4.96 10.98
N GLY A 147 -4.97 -3.67 10.66
CA GLY A 147 -5.89 -2.73 11.27
C GLY A 147 -5.72 -2.56 12.80
N PHE A 148 -4.55 -2.84 13.36
CA PHE A 148 -4.31 -2.69 14.79
C PHE A 148 -4.22 -1.20 15.20
N PRO A 149 -4.79 -0.78 16.35
CA PRO A 149 -4.75 0.61 16.81
C PRO A 149 -3.30 1.11 17.00
N THR A 150 -2.94 2.16 16.27
CA THR A 150 -1.56 2.69 16.24
C THR A 150 -1.13 3.25 17.58
N GLY A 151 -2.03 3.98 18.26
CA GLY A 151 -1.74 4.59 19.57
C GLY A 151 -1.43 3.55 20.64
N ILE A 152 -2.11 2.40 20.67
CA ILE A 152 -1.83 1.30 21.62
C ILE A 152 -0.43 0.74 21.37
N LYS A 153 -0.05 0.55 20.10
CA LYS A 153 1.31 0.06 19.75
C LYS A 153 2.37 1.06 20.22
N TRP A 154 2.16 2.34 19.97
CA TRP A 154 3.10 3.40 20.38
C TRP A 154 3.19 3.52 21.90
N GLN A 155 2.07 3.50 22.61
CA GLN A 155 2.04 3.51 24.07
C GLN A 155 2.86 2.36 24.63
N THR A 156 2.66 1.14 24.12
CA THR A 156 3.40 -0.05 24.56
C THR A 156 4.91 0.15 24.44
N VAL A 157 5.40 0.72 23.32
CA VAL A 157 6.84 0.99 23.13
C VAL A 157 7.32 2.17 23.99
N ALA A 158 6.50 3.22 24.15
CA ALA A 158 6.85 4.38 24.98
C ALA A 158 7.11 3.97 26.44
N GLU A 159 6.31 3.05 26.98
CA GLU A 159 6.40 2.52 28.33
C GLU A 159 7.65 1.61 28.56
N GLN A 160 8.29 1.11 27.51
CA GLN A 160 9.52 0.33 27.65
C GLN A 160 10.73 1.25 27.88
N ALA A 161 11.69 0.79 28.67
CA ALA A 161 13.01 1.43 28.73
C ALA A 161 13.82 1.07 27.47
N PRO A 162 14.68 1.97 26.94
CA PRO A 162 15.64 1.59 25.92
C PRO A 162 16.65 0.57 26.47
N VAL A 163 17.04 -0.39 25.65
CA VAL A 163 17.98 -1.48 26.03
C VAL A 163 19.10 -1.62 25.00
N PRO A 164 20.28 -2.18 25.38
CA PRO A 164 21.33 -2.49 24.42
C PRO A 164 20.87 -3.59 23.46
N HIS A 165 21.56 -3.75 22.32
CA HIS A 165 21.27 -4.86 21.42
C HIS A 165 21.53 -6.20 22.12
N LYS A 166 20.75 -7.19 21.75
CA LYS A 166 20.86 -8.54 22.29
C LYS A 166 22.24 -9.13 22.01
N GLY A 167 22.96 -9.42 23.08
CA GLY A 167 24.35 -9.95 23.02
C GLY A 167 25.43 -8.89 23.25
N ASP A 168 25.09 -7.62 23.28
CA ASP A 168 26.02 -6.56 23.64
C ASP A 168 26.23 -6.47 25.15
N PRO A 169 27.35 -5.86 25.61
CA PRO A 169 27.57 -5.55 27.02
C PRO A 169 26.44 -4.69 27.62
N VAL A 170 26.21 -4.85 28.93
CA VAL A 170 25.11 -4.14 29.64
C VAL A 170 25.27 -2.61 29.63
N ASP A 171 26.48 -2.12 29.48
CA ASP A 171 26.89 -0.72 29.40
C ASP A 171 26.93 -0.18 27.95
N ALA A 172 26.62 -1.01 26.95
CA ALA A 172 26.53 -0.58 25.56
C ALA A 172 25.38 0.46 25.36
N PRO A 173 25.44 1.23 24.25
CA PRO A 173 24.37 2.16 23.91
C PRO A 173 23.00 1.49 23.89
N ARG A 174 21.99 2.20 24.39
CA ARG A 174 20.61 1.70 24.51
C ARG A 174 19.74 2.33 23.44
N HIS A 175 18.92 1.53 22.80
CA HIS A 175 18.12 1.93 21.64
C HIS A 175 16.65 1.57 21.77
N LYS A 176 15.83 2.31 21.04
CA LYS A 176 14.51 1.94 20.58
C LYS A 176 14.44 2.22 19.08
N TYR A 177 13.64 1.45 18.36
CA TYR A 177 13.55 1.57 16.91
C TYR A 177 12.16 1.97 16.42
N ILE A 178 12.14 2.77 15.35
CA ILE A 178 11.00 2.92 14.45
C ILE A 178 11.30 2.16 13.17
N CYS A 179 10.58 1.10 12.89
CA CYS A 179 10.70 0.35 11.65
C CYS A 179 9.48 0.60 10.77
N VAL A 180 9.69 1.16 9.60
CA VAL A 180 8.67 1.30 8.57
C VAL A 180 8.71 0.09 7.67
N ASN A 181 7.58 -0.61 7.60
CA ASN A 181 7.37 -1.69 6.65
C ASN A 181 6.94 -1.08 5.31
N ALA A 182 7.86 -1.07 4.36
CA ALA A 182 7.68 -0.65 2.98
C ALA A 182 7.85 -1.83 2.00
N ASP A 183 7.58 -3.05 2.48
CA ASP A 183 7.53 -4.27 1.68
C ASP A 183 6.10 -4.49 1.17
N GLU A 184 5.66 -3.61 0.28
CA GLU A 184 4.34 -3.60 -0.35
C GLU A 184 4.27 -4.71 -1.41
N GLY A 185 3.92 -5.93 -0.98
CA GLY A 185 3.94 -7.12 -1.84
C GLY A 185 2.58 -7.58 -2.34
N ASP A 186 1.47 -7.01 -1.86
CA ASP A 186 0.13 -7.42 -2.24
C ASP A 186 -0.16 -7.15 -3.72
N SER A 187 -0.79 -8.10 -4.41
CA SER A 187 -1.25 -7.90 -5.78
C SER A 187 -2.25 -6.75 -5.85
N GLY A 188 -2.04 -5.85 -6.81
CA GLY A 188 -2.89 -4.68 -7.01
C GLY A 188 -2.62 -3.51 -6.08
N THR A 189 -1.59 -3.57 -5.20
CA THR A 189 -1.22 -2.46 -4.33
C THR A 189 0.05 -1.75 -4.82
N PHE A 190 0.07 -0.43 -4.65
CA PHE A 190 1.16 0.47 -5.06
C PHE A 190 1.11 1.83 -4.34
N ALA A 191 0.29 1.97 -3.30
CA ALA A 191 0.13 3.22 -2.58
C ALA A 191 1.38 3.61 -1.79
N ASP A 192 2.02 2.66 -1.09
CA ASP A 192 3.26 2.93 -0.37
C ASP A 192 4.34 3.45 -1.32
N ARG A 193 4.48 2.81 -2.50
CA ARG A 193 5.41 3.23 -3.55
C ARG A 193 5.13 4.65 -4.01
N MET A 194 3.88 4.96 -4.36
CA MET A 194 3.51 6.27 -4.88
C MET A 194 3.72 7.39 -3.84
N LEU A 195 3.48 7.11 -2.55
CA LEU A 195 3.79 8.07 -1.50
C LEU A 195 5.29 8.32 -1.38
N MET A 196 6.10 7.25 -1.35
CA MET A 196 7.56 7.37 -1.25
C MET A 196 8.19 8.08 -2.47
N GLU A 197 7.59 7.93 -3.65
CA GLU A 197 8.03 8.62 -4.87
C GLU A 197 7.48 10.04 -4.98
N GLY A 198 6.33 10.37 -4.36
CA GLY A 198 5.60 11.62 -4.55
C GLY A 198 5.60 12.59 -3.36
N ASP A 199 5.83 12.11 -2.12
CA ASP A 199 5.94 12.93 -0.89
C ASP A 199 6.79 12.21 0.17
N PRO A 200 8.09 11.96 -0.09
CA PRO A 200 8.97 11.20 0.82
C PRO A 200 9.18 11.90 2.16
N PHE A 201 9.13 13.24 2.20
CA PHE A 201 9.32 14.01 3.43
C PHE A 201 8.18 13.82 4.42
N CYS A 202 6.95 13.57 3.96
CA CYS A 202 5.82 13.22 4.82
C CYS A 202 6.09 11.95 5.63
N LEU A 203 6.68 10.94 5.01
CA LEU A 203 7.07 9.71 5.71
C LEU A 203 8.17 9.98 6.75
N LEU A 204 9.19 10.76 6.39
CA LEU A 204 10.29 11.12 7.30
C LEU A 204 9.80 11.96 8.48
N GLU A 205 8.92 12.93 8.24
CA GLU A 205 8.27 13.73 9.28
C GLU A 205 7.49 12.84 10.25
N GLY A 206 6.67 11.93 9.72
CA GLY A 206 5.91 10.97 10.54
C GLY A 206 6.80 10.04 11.36
N MET A 207 7.94 9.60 10.82
CA MET A 207 8.93 8.81 11.57
C MET A 207 9.57 9.60 12.70
N ALA A 208 9.92 10.88 12.48
CA ALA A 208 10.49 11.75 13.51
C ALA A 208 9.47 12.04 14.63
N ILE A 209 8.19 12.23 14.29
CA ILE A 209 7.09 12.36 15.27
C ILE A 209 6.97 11.06 16.10
N ALA A 210 6.97 9.90 15.46
CA ALA A 210 6.92 8.61 16.15
C ALA A 210 8.12 8.42 17.08
N ALA A 211 9.31 8.81 16.63
CA ALA A 211 10.53 8.74 17.43
C ALA A 211 10.45 9.61 18.69
N HIS A 212 9.99 10.85 18.54
CA HIS A 212 9.75 11.75 19.68
C HIS A 212 8.74 11.16 20.67
N ALA A 213 7.63 10.60 20.15
CA ALA A 213 6.54 10.05 20.95
C ALA A 213 6.96 8.85 21.80
N VAL A 214 7.82 7.96 21.28
CA VAL A 214 8.19 6.73 22.00
C VAL A 214 9.61 6.76 22.57
N GLY A 215 10.38 7.83 22.31
CA GLY A 215 11.78 7.95 22.73
C GLY A 215 12.72 7.04 21.93
N ALA A 216 12.46 6.84 20.64
CA ALA A 216 13.35 6.11 19.74
C ALA A 216 14.44 7.02 19.15
N ASP A 217 15.61 6.45 18.92
CA ASP A 217 16.77 7.17 18.36
C ASP A 217 17.19 6.64 16.97
N ARG A 218 16.61 5.53 16.51
CA ARG A 218 16.94 4.87 15.25
C ARG A 218 15.70 4.55 14.43
N GLY A 219 15.76 4.87 13.13
CA GLY A 219 14.74 4.56 12.15
C GLY A 219 15.26 3.62 11.05
N MET A 220 14.44 2.63 10.68
CA MET A 220 14.69 1.74 9.56
C MET A 220 13.50 1.78 8.62
N ILE A 221 13.74 2.00 7.32
CA ILE A 221 12.76 1.80 6.27
C ILE A 221 13.14 0.49 5.56
N TYR A 222 12.33 -0.56 5.75
CA TYR A 222 12.49 -1.80 5.02
C TYR A 222 11.74 -1.70 3.71
N LEU A 223 12.48 -1.45 2.63
CA LEU A 223 11.94 -1.12 1.31
C LEU A 223 12.26 -2.27 0.34
N ARG A 224 11.25 -2.76 -0.36
CA ARG A 224 11.43 -3.85 -1.33
C ARG A 224 12.33 -3.46 -2.51
N SER A 225 13.15 -4.43 -2.97
CA SER A 225 14.10 -4.24 -4.08
C SER A 225 13.43 -3.91 -5.42
N GLU A 226 12.15 -4.26 -5.58
CA GLU A 226 11.38 -4.06 -6.81
C GLU A 226 10.93 -2.60 -7.02
N TYR A 227 11.22 -1.70 -6.05
CA TYR A 227 10.90 -0.28 -6.12
C TYR A 227 12.16 0.60 -6.26
N PRO A 228 12.95 0.48 -7.35
CA PRO A 228 14.21 1.20 -7.49
C PRO A 228 14.04 2.73 -7.51
N ALA A 229 12.93 3.25 -8.06
CA ALA A 229 12.64 4.68 -8.06
C ALA A 229 12.37 5.19 -6.64
N ALA A 230 11.57 4.48 -5.84
CA ALA A 230 11.31 4.82 -4.45
C ALA A 230 12.60 4.77 -3.59
N ILE A 231 13.47 3.78 -3.83
CA ILE A 231 14.78 3.71 -3.15
C ILE A 231 15.62 4.96 -3.44
N ALA A 232 15.67 5.39 -4.70
CA ALA A 232 16.44 6.57 -5.11
C ALA A 232 15.86 7.86 -4.49
N VAL A 233 14.55 8.07 -4.59
CA VAL A 233 13.86 9.26 -4.05
C VAL A 233 13.99 9.33 -2.54
N MET A 234 13.74 8.23 -1.83
CA MET A 234 13.87 8.18 -0.37
C MET A 234 15.31 8.41 0.10
N SER A 235 16.31 7.90 -0.63
CA SER A 235 17.73 8.13 -0.30
C SER A 235 18.09 9.60 -0.41
N ASP A 236 17.70 10.28 -1.49
CA ASP A 236 17.91 11.72 -1.68
C ASP A 236 17.15 12.54 -0.61
N ALA A 237 15.91 12.18 -0.31
CA ALA A 237 15.12 12.85 0.72
C ALA A 237 15.74 12.75 2.11
N ILE A 238 16.29 11.59 2.50
CA ILE A 238 16.99 11.39 3.77
C ILE A 238 18.24 12.28 3.86
N GLU A 239 19.06 12.36 2.79
CA GLU A 239 20.24 13.22 2.76
C GLU A 239 19.86 14.70 2.92
N LYS A 240 18.83 15.15 2.20
CA LYS A 240 18.31 16.51 2.31
C LYS A 240 17.70 16.82 3.68
N ALA A 241 16.95 15.88 4.26
CA ALA A 241 16.40 16.01 5.60
C ALA A 241 17.50 16.15 6.67
N ARG A 242 18.60 15.38 6.56
CA ARG A 242 19.79 15.55 7.41
C ARG A 242 20.42 16.93 7.25
N ALA A 243 20.60 17.39 6.00
CA ALA A 243 21.17 18.71 5.72
C ALA A 243 20.33 19.86 6.28
N ARG A 244 19.00 19.66 6.43
CA ARG A 244 18.04 20.61 7.00
C ARG A 244 17.90 20.51 8.52
N GLY A 245 18.57 19.55 9.17
CA GLY A 245 18.41 19.29 10.61
C GLY A 245 17.03 18.71 10.97
N TRP A 246 16.37 18.04 10.00
CA TRP A 246 15.12 17.32 10.23
C TRP A 246 15.36 15.88 10.69
N LEU A 247 16.58 15.40 10.51
CA LEU A 247 17.11 14.12 10.99
C LEU A 247 18.50 14.35 11.61
N GLY A 248 18.93 13.45 12.47
CA GLY A 248 20.22 13.49 13.18
C GLY A 248 20.09 13.93 14.62
N GLU A 249 21.05 14.72 15.10
CA GLU A 249 21.09 15.25 16.46
C GLU A 249 20.34 16.58 16.56
N GLY A 250 19.53 16.74 17.62
CA GLY A 250 18.88 18.01 17.92
C GLY A 250 17.89 18.46 16.85
N ILE A 251 17.00 17.58 16.40
CA ILE A 251 16.02 17.85 15.33
C ILE A 251 15.29 19.18 15.58
N LEU A 252 15.32 20.09 14.59
CA LEU A 252 14.74 21.46 14.66
C LEU A 252 15.17 22.24 15.92
N GLY A 253 16.36 21.99 16.45
CA GLY A 253 16.88 22.63 17.66
C GLY A 253 16.32 22.08 18.98
N SER A 254 15.60 20.97 18.95
CA SER A 254 15.07 20.27 20.11
C SER A 254 16.10 19.33 20.76
N SER A 255 15.69 18.62 21.81
CA SER A 255 16.49 17.53 22.41
C SER A 255 16.26 16.16 21.72
N CYS A 256 15.44 16.10 20.68
CA CYS A 256 15.16 14.87 19.95
C CYS A 256 16.33 14.53 19.03
N ASN A 257 16.86 13.30 19.16
CA ASN A 257 17.88 12.74 18.28
C ASN A 257 17.29 11.54 17.59
N PHE A 258 17.24 11.56 16.27
CA PHE A 258 16.69 10.45 15.49
C PHE A 258 17.24 10.46 14.08
N ASP A 259 17.75 9.35 13.62
CA ASP A 259 18.24 9.19 12.26
C ASP A 259 17.67 7.96 11.57
N VAL A 260 17.53 8.02 10.24
CA VAL A 260 16.86 7.01 9.43
C VAL A 260 17.82 6.38 8.43
N THR A 261 17.70 5.06 8.27
CA THR A 261 18.45 4.27 7.27
C THR A 261 17.49 3.40 6.46
N ILE A 262 17.69 3.34 5.14
CA ILE A 262 17.01 2.40 4.27
C ILE A 262 17.71 1.04 4.32
N ARG A 263 16.91 -0.02 4.40
CA ARG A 263 17.34 -1.41 4.18
C ARG A 263 16.51 -1.99 3.05
N VAL A 264 17.21 -2.34 1.97
CA VAL A 264 16.55 -2.93 0.79
C VAL A 264 16.34 -4.41 1.04
N GLY A 265 15.10 -4.86 0.85
CA GLY A 265 14.70 -6.27 0.94
C GLY A 265 15.29 -7.09 -0.21
N ALA A 266 15.18 -8.41 -0.09
CA ALA A 266 15.71 -9.35 -1.08
C ALA A 266 14.63 -10.01 -1.97
N GLY A 267 13.42 -9.41 -2.05
CA GLY A 267 12.35 -9.87 -2.93
C GLY A 267 11.50 -11.02 -2.36
N SER A 268 11.32 -11.08 -1.04
CA SER A 268 10.50 -12.12 -0.41
C SER A 268 9.23 -11.49 0.21
N TYR A 269 8.06 -11.87 -0.29
CA TYR A 269 6.76 -11.38 0.20
C TYR A 269 6.57 -11.62 1.71
N VAL A 270 7.05 -12.76 2.24
CA VAL A 270 6.90 -13.07 3.66
C VAL A 270 7.61 -12.05 4.56
N CYS A 271 8.58 -11.27 4.05
CA CYS A 271 9.23 -10.19 4.78
C CYS A 271 8.32 -8.97 5.01
N GLY A 272 7.13 -8.93 4.41
CA GLY A 272 6.04 -8.04 4.81
C GLY A 272 5.42 -8.40 6.17
N GLU A 273 5.58 -9.64 6.66
CA GLU A 273 5.22 -9.99 8.04
C GLU A 273 6.23 -9.37 9.02
N GLU A 274 5.73 -8.68 10.06
CA GLU A 274 6.54 -7.83 10.93
C GLU A 274 7.78 -8.52 11.54
N THR A 275 7.67 -9.79 11.92
CA THR A 275 8.80 -10.51 12.55
C THR A 275 9.75 -11.14 11.54
N ALA A 276 9.26 -11.57 10.38
CA ALA A 276 10.08 -11.99 9.26
C ALA A 276 10.91 -10.82 8.71
N MET A 277 10.32 -9.62 8.63
CA MET A 277 11.04 -8.37 8.32
C MET A 277 12.17 -8.11 9.33
N LEU A 278 11.93 -8.28 10.64
CA LEU A 278 12.97 -8.10 11.67
C LEU A 278 14.13 -9.10 11.49
N GLU A 279 13.84 -10.37 11.19
CA GLU A 279 14.88 -11.36 10.88
C GLU A 279 15.74 -10.92 9.68
N SER A 280 15.11 -10.43 8.62
CA SER A 280 15.80 -9.91 7.44
C SER A 280 16.66 -8.68 7.77
N LEU A 281 16.13 -7.72 8.54
CA LEU A 281 16.88 -6.56 9.04
C LEU A 281 18.11 -6.94 9.86
N GLU A 282 18.03 -8.04 10.61
CA GLU A 282 19.12 -8.59 11.42
C GLU A 282 20.08 -9.48 10.62
N GLY A 283 19.91 -9.54 9.28
CA GLY A 283 20.79 -10.30 8.37
C GLY A 283 20.54 -11.81 8.40
N ARG A 284 19.39 -12.25 8.88
CA ARG A 284 18.98 -13.66 8.88
C ARG A 284 17.91 -13.92 7.81
N ARG A 285 17.65 -15.19 7.52
CA ARG A 285 16.54 -15.58 6.66
C ARG A 285 15.23 -15.07 7.27
N GLY A 286 14.40 -14.43 6.45
CA GLY A 286 13.07 -13.95 6.85
C GLY A 286 12.15 -15.09 7.27
N THR A 287 12.11 -15.38 8.56
CA THR A 287 11.24 -16.40 9.17
C THR A 287 10.43 -15.79 10.30
N VAL A 288 9.17 -16.17 10.41
CA VAL A 288 8.27 -15.65 11.44
C VAL A 288 8.74 -16.05 12.84
N ARG A 289 8.74 -15.10 13.79
CA ARG A 289 8.96 -15.36 15.21
C ARG A 289 7.66 -15.77 15.90
N ALA A 290 7.75 -16.67 16.87
CA ALA A 290 6.61 -16.92 17.75
C ALA A 290 6.34 -15.68 18.63
N LYS A 291 5.08 -15.38 18.86
CA LYS A 291 4.62 -14.30 19.76
C LYS A 291 3.87 -14.95 20.95
N PRO A 292 4.08 -14.55 22.20
CA PRO A 292 4.96 -13.51 22.72
C PRO A 292 6.47 -13.90 22.69
N PRO A 293 7.41 -12.94 22.81
CA PRO A 293 7.20 -11.50 23.00
C PRO A 293 6.78 -10.78 21.73
N LEU A 294 6.05 -9.65 21.91
CA LEU A 294 5.68 -8.77 20.81
C LEU A 294 6.88 -7.88 20.43
N PRO A 295 7.03 -7.45 19.17
CA PRO A 295 8.09 -6.53 18.74
C PRO A 295 8.15 -5.22 19.53
N ALA A 296 7.01 -4.77 20.05
CA ALA A 296 6.93 -3.59 20.92
C ALA A 296 7.76 -3.74 22.22
N ILE A 297 8.04 -4.99 22.64
CA ILE A 297 8.83 -5.33 23.84
C ILE A 297 10.22 -5.83 23.43
N GLU A 298 10.30 -6.78 22.52
CA GLU A 298 11.55 -7.40 22.02
C GLU A 298 11.48 -7.51 20.49
N GLY A 299 11.84 -6.42 19.81
CA GLY A 299 11.80 -6.27 18.34
C GLY A 299 13.17 -6.39 17.69
N LEU A 300 13.58 -5.35 16.94
CA LEU A 300 14.83 -5.30 16.19
C LEU A 300 16.04 -5.37 17.15
N PHE A 301 16.94 -6.30 16.90
CA PHE A 301 18.10 -6.59 17.75
C PHE A 301 17.75 -6.80 19.24
N GLY A 302 16.53 -7.28 19.51
CA GLY A 302 16.04 -7.49 20.88
C GLY A 302 15.61 -6.22 21.61
N THR A 303 15.48 -5.08 20.93
CA THR A 303 15.09 -3.80 21.52
C THR A 303 13.61 -3.50 21.30
N PRO A 304 12.98 -2.63 22.12
CA PRO A 304 11.61 -2.20 21.87
C PRO A 304 11.49 -1.50 20.51
N THR A 305 10.54 -1.94 19.69
CA THR A 305 10.43 -1.50 18.29
C THR A 305 8.98 -1.20 17.92
N VAL A 306 8.75 0.00 17.39
CA VAL A 306 7.51 0.33 16.65
C VAL A 306 7.65 -0.20 15.24
N ILE A 307 6.69 -1.00 14.78
CA ILE A 307 6.57 -1.41 13.38
C ILE A 307 5.26 -0.88 12.83
N ASN A 308 5.33 -0.02 11.81
CA ASN A 308 4.17 0.50 11.10
C ASN A 308 4.39 0.46 9.59
N ASN A 309 3.28 0.36 8.84
CA ASN A 309 3.28 0.53 7.39
C ASN A 309 3.51 2.01 7.01
N VAL A 310 3.91 2.27 5.78
CA VAL A 310 4.20 3.60 5.20
C VAL A 310 3.01 4.56 5.38
N LEU A 311 1.80 4.19 4.93
CA LEU A 311 0.61 5.07 5.00
C LEU A 311 0.20 5.36 6.45
N THR A 312 0.44 4.42 7.37
CA THR A 312 0.17 4.63 8.80
C THR A 312 1.03 5.75 9.35
N ILE A 313 2.34 5.74 9.08
CA ILE A 313 3.27 6.78 9.52
C ILE A 313 2.97 8.10 8.81
N ALA A 314 2.70 8.07 7.50
CA ALA A 314 2.38 9.27 6.72
C ALA A 314 1.05 9.94 7.10
N SER A 315 0.15 9.25 7.80
CA SER A 315 -1.08 9.86 8.35
C SER A 315 -0.79 10.79 9.53
N VAL A 316 0.30 10.55 10.27
CA VAL A 316 0.57 11.21 11.56
C VAL A 316 0.87 12.70 11.44
N PRO A 317 1.66 13.19 10.46
CA PRO A 317 1.91 14.63 10.30
C PRO A 317 0.62 15.45 10.21
N SER A 318 -0.31 15.03 9.35
CA SER A 318 -1.60 15.72 9.16
C SER A 318 -2.49 15.65 10.42
N ILE A 319 -2.46 14.53 11.17
CA ILE A 319 -3.17 14.37 12.44
C ILE A 319 -2.65 15.40 13.48
N LEU A 320 -1.34 15.54 13.61
CA LEU A 320 -0.74 16.48 14.55
C LEU A 320 -0.96 17.95 14.12
N ALA A 321 -0.87 18.24 12.82
CA ALA A 321 -1.04 19.58 12.27
C ALA A 321 -2.49 20.08 12.35
N ARG A 322 -3.47 19.22 12.06
CA ARG A 322 -4.90 19.58 11.93
C ARG A 322 -5.74 19.21 13.16
N GLY A 323 -5.22 18.34 14.03
CA GLY A 323 -5.90 17.85 15.23
C GLY A 323 -6.48 16.43 15.06
N ALA A 324 -6.39 15.67 16.16
CA ALA A 324 -6.88 14.29 16.22
C ALA A 324 -8.40 14.18 16.00
N GLU A 325 -9.16 15.15 16.53
CA GLU A 325 -10.62 15.20 16.42
C GLU A 325 -11.07 15.32 14.94
N ALA A 326 -10.45 16.23 14.17
CA ALA A 326 -10.76 16.42 12.76
C ALA A 326 -10.51 15.14 11.92
N TYR A 327 -9.51 14.35 12.29
CA TYR A 327 -9.28 13.05 11.64
C TYR A 327 -10.31 12.00 12.11
N ALA A 328 -10.65 11.97 13.38
CA ALA A 328 -11.60 11.04 13.97
C ALA A 328 -13.06 11.27 13.52
N GLU A 329 -13.40 12.49 13.05
CA GLU A 329 -14.70 12.79 12.46
C GLU A 329 -14.92 12.10 11.10
N LEU A 330 -13.83 11.75 10.40
CA LEU A 330 -13.89 11.01 9.14
C LEU A 330 -14.05 9.51 9.39
N GLY A 331 -14.78 8.86 8.47
CA GLY A 331 -15.00 7.41 8.54
C GLY A 331 -16.20 7.02 9.39
N GLN A 332 -16.28 5.74 9.74
CA GLN A 332 -17.41 5.18 10.48
C GLN A 332 -16.96 4.26 11.61
N GLU A 333 -17.77 4.17 12.68
CA GLU A 333 -17.55 3.29 13.84
C GLU A 333 -16.10 3.34 14.36
N ARG A 334 -15.35 2.23 14.28
CA ARG A 334 -13.94 2.13 14.68
C ARG A 334 -12.97 2.31 13.51
N SER A 335 -13.47 2.40 12.28
CA SER A 335 -12.70 2.67 11.06
C SER A 335 -12.66 4.17 10.84
N ARG A 336 -11.69 4.86 11.47
CA ARG A 336 -11.58 6.33 11.47
C ARG A 336 -10.55 6.84 10.47
N GLY A 337 -10.75 8.09 10.02
CA GLY A 337 -9.89 8.76 9.07
C GLY A 337 -10.17 8.36 7.63
N THR A 338 -9.13 8.44 6.80
CA THR A 338 -9.16 8.08 5.39
C THR A 338 -8.46 6.75 5.13
N GLN A 339 -8.82 6.11 4.01
CA GLN A 339 -8.12 4.98 3.44
C GLN A 339 -7.75 5.28 1.99
N VAL A 340 -6.56 4.88 1.59
CA VAL A 340 -6.13 4.90 0.19
C VAL A 340 -6.54 3.58 -0.44
N PHE A 341 -7.55 3.62 -1.31
CA PHE A 341 -7.96 2.47 -2.12
C PHE A 341 -7.18 2.46 -3.43
N GLN A 342 -6.84 1.27 -3.88
CA GLN A 342 -6.05 1.04 -5.08
C GLN A 342 -6.86 0.17 -6.04
N LEU A 343 -7.22 0.75 -7.17
CA LEU A 343 -8.05 0.09 -8.17
C LEU A 343 -7.16 -0.55 -9.24
N ALA A 344 -7.19 -1.88 -9.32
CA ALA A 344 -6.32 -2.67 -10.19
C ALA A 344 -7.07 -3.83 -10.86
N GLY A 345 -6.37 -4.60 -11.69
CA GLY A 345 -6.93 -5.69 -12.47
C GLY A 345 -7.65 -5.21 -13.72
N ASN A 346 -8.76 -5.84 -14.07
CA ASN A 346 -9.55 -5.48 -15.24
C ASN A 346 -10.52 -4.32 -14.93
N ILE A 347 -9.99 -3.13 -14.67
CA ILE A 347 -10.76 -1.92 -14.38
C ILE A 347 -10.46 -0.83 -15.40
N ALA A 348 -11.46 -0.04 -15.78
CA ALA A 348 -11.32 0.98 -16.81
C ALA A 348 -10.46 2.16 -16.33
N ARG A 349 -10.63 2.61 -15.09
CA ARG A 349 -9.86 3.70 -14.47
C ARG A 349 -9.10 3.17 -13.25
N GLY A 350 -7.92 2.58 -13.52
CA GLY A 350 -7.03 2.11 -12.46
C GLY A 350 -6.24 3.27 -11.84
N GLY A 351 -6.04 3.23 -10.53
CA GLY A 351 -5.32 4.29 -9.82
C GLY A 351 -5.58 4.27 -8.32
N ILE A 352 -5.34 5.39 -7.64
CA ILE A 352 -5.59 5.52 -6.21
C ILE A 352 -6.73 6.49 -5.90
N VAL A 353 -7.48 6.17 -4.86
CA VAL A 353 -8.56 6.99 -4.31
C VAL A 353 -8.37 7.09 -2.81
N GLU A 354 -8.13 8.30 -2.29
CA GLU A 354 -8.12 8.52 -0.85
C GLU A 354 -9.44 9.15 -0.42
N VAL A 355 -10.22 8.40 0.35
CA VAL A 355 -11.53 8.83 0.88
C VAL A 355 -11.73 8.35 2.31
N ALA A 356 -12.69 8.95 3.00
CA ALA A 356 -13.10 8.47 4.32
C ALA A 356 -13.59 7.03 4.25
N PHE A 357 -13.38 6.25 5.31
CA PHE A 357 -13.94 4.91 5.41
C PHE A 357 -15.46 4.93 5.28
N GLY A 358 -16.02 3.89 4.65
CA GLY A 358 -17.46 3.72 4.50
C GLY A 358 -17.99 3.90 3.08
N ILE A 359 -17.16 4.33 2.11
CA ILE A 359 -17.51 4.25 0.70
C ILE A 359 -17.80 2.79 0.32
N SER A 360 -18.76 2.54 -0.56
CA SER A 360 -19.06 1.17 -0.99
C SER A 360 -18.03 0.68 -2.03
N ALA A 361 -17.79 -0.63 -2.06
CA ALA A 361 -16.99 -1.25 -3.12
C ALA A 361 -17.60 -0.97 -4.51
N HIS A 362 -18.94 -0.90 -4.59
CA HIS A 362 -19.67 -0.55 -5.82
C HIS A 362 -19.29 0.84 -6.33
N GLU A 363 -19.28 1.84 -5.44
CA GLU A 363 -18.94 3.22 -5.81
C GLU A 363 -17.49 3.34 -6.27
N LEU A 364 -16.56 2.65 -5.60
CA LEU A 364 -15.16 2.59 -6.03
C LEU A 364 -15.02 1.99 -7.43
N ILE A 365 -15.71 0.89 -7.73
CA ILE A 365 -15.53 0.14 -8.98
C ILE A 365 -16.33 0.77 -10.12
N PHE A 366 -17.63 1.05 -9.94
CA PHE A 366 -18.50 1.54 -11.01
C PHE A 366 -18.60 3.07 -11.04
N GLY A 367 -18.57 3.73 -9.89
CA GLY A 367 -18.56 5.20 -9.81
C GLY A 367 -17.24 5.76 -10.31
N LEU A 368 -16.15 5.49 -9.58
CA LEU A 368 -14.82 6.05 -9.85
C LEU A 368 -14.05 5.25 -10.89
N GLY A 369 -14.01 3.93 -10.74
CA GLY A 369 -13.29 3.00 -11.62
C GLY A 369 -13.92 2.79 -12.98
N GLN A 370 -15.20 3.17 -13.18
CA GLN A 370 -15.97 3.06 -14.43
C GLN A 370 -16.12 1.61 -14.95
N GLY A 371 -16.13 0.64 -14.03
CA GLY A 371 -16.35 -0.78 -14.34
C GLY A 371 -15.16 -1.46 -15.01
N THR A 372 -15.44 -2.59 -15.66
CA THR A 372 -14.39 -3.40 -16.30
C THR A 372 -13.83 -2.73 -17.56
N LYS A 373 -12.51 -2.78 -17.73
CA LYS A 373 -11.82 -2.25 -18.92
C LYS A 373 -12.21 -3.00 -20.20
N SER A 374 -12.52 -4.28 -20.09
CA SER A 374 -12.97 -5.12 -21.20
C SER A 374 -14.40 -4.84 -21.67
N GLY A 375 -15.21 -4.13 -20.85
CA GLY A 375 -16.64 -3.96 -21.06
C GLY A 375 -17.47 -5.24 -20.79
N ARG A 376 -16.84 -6.34 -20.36
CA ARG A 376 -17.51 -7.58 -19.97
C ARG A 376 -18.12 -7.47 -18.58
N PRO A 377 -19.13 -8.28 -18.22
CA PRO A 377 -19.66 -8.32 -16.86
C PRO A 377 -18.57 -8.56 -15.80
N LEU A 378 -18.67 -7.87 -14.68
CA LEU A 378 -17.84 -8.14 -13.51
C LEU A 378 -18.18 -9.52 -12.96
N LYS A 379 -17.16 -10.35 -12.70
CA LYS A 379 -17.30 -11.65 -12.04
C LYS A 379 -17.00 -11.57 -10.55
N ALA A 380 -15.83 -11.04 -10.21
CA ALA A 380 -15.35 -10.98 -8.84
C ALA A 380 -14.48 -9.75 -8.59
N VAL A 381 -14.36 -9.38 -7.32
CA VAL A 381 -13.38 -8.41 -6.83
C VAL A 381 -12.63 -9.05 -5.67
N GLN A 382 -11.31 -9.16 -5.79
CA GLN A 382 -10.48 -9.57 -4.65
C GLN A 382 -10.18 -8.36 -3.77
N VAL A 383 -10.45 -8.48 -2.48
CA VAL A 383 -10.21 -7.44 -1.48
C VAL A 383 -9.31 -8.01 -0.39
N GLY A 384 -8.24 -7.28 -0.05
CA GLY A 384 -7.30 -7.71 0.99
C GLY A 384 -6.01 -8.34 0.47
N GLY A 385 -5.66 -8.06 -0.78
CA GLY A 385 -4.45 -8.60 -1.42
C GLY A 385 -4.58 -10.07 -1.83
N PRO A 386 -3.47 -10.78 -2.12
CA PRO A 386 -3.48 -12.15 -2.62
C PRO A 386 -4.05 -13.17 -1.64
N LEU A 387 -4.12 -12.81 -0.37
CA LEU A 387 -4.71 -13.62 0.71
C LEU A 387 -6.15 -13.21 1.05
N GLY A 388 -6.73 -12.27 0.31
CA GLY A 388 -8.07 -11.74 0.54
C GLY A 388 -9.16 -12.52 -0.19
N ALA A 389 -10.40 -12.39 0.31
CA ALA A 389 -11.56 -13.06 -0.26
C ALA A 389 -12.03 -12.41 -1.56
N TYR A 390 -12.78 -13.16 -2.36
CA TYR A 390 -13.50 -12.67 -3.53
C TYR A 390 -14.92 -12.26 -3.15
N LEU A 391 -15.28 -11.02 -3.52
CA LEU A 391 -16.65 -10.50 -3.45
C LEU A 391 -17.32 -10.66 -4.81
N THR A 392 -18.58 -11.11 -4.82
CA THR A 392 -19.41 -11.14 -6.03
C THR A 392 -20.00 -9.77 -6.33
N ALA A 393 -20.55 -9.58 -7.54
CA ALA A 393 -21.20 -8.33 -7.92
C ALA A 393 -22.33 -7.92 -6.95
N ASP A 394 -23.06 -8.88 -6.37
CA ASP A 394 -24.15 -8.63 -5.44
C ASP A 394 -23.68 -8.16 -4.05
N ALA A 395 -22.44 -8.50 -3.66
CA ALA A 395 -21.84 -8.11 -2.40
C ALA A 395 -21.20 -6.71 -2.39
N LEU A 396 -21.14 -6.01 -3.54
CA LEU A 396 -20.39 -4.75 -3.68
C LEU A 396 -20.99 -3.54 -2.95
N GLN A 397 -22.20 -3.65 -2.40
CA GLN A 397 -22.76 -2.58 -1.56
C GLN A 397 -22.13 -2.51 -0.16
N VAL A 398 -21.24 -3.46 0.17
CA VAL A 398 -20.52 -3.47 1.44
C VAL A 398 -19.71 -2.18 1.63
N PRO A 399 -19.82 -1.50 2.80
CA PRO A 399 -18.96 -0.38 3.13
C PRO A 399 -17.50 -0.85 3.28
N MET A 400 -16.59 -0.14 2.65
CA MET A 400 -15.16 -0.42 2.74
C MET A 400 -14.64 0.05 4.11
N ALA A 401 -14.77 -0.83 5.09
CA ALA A 401 -14.34 -0.63 6.48
C ALA A 401 -13.93 -1.98 7.09
N TYR A 402 -13.10 -1.96 8.14
CA TYR A 402 -12.58 -3.20 8.75
C TYR A 402 -13.69 -4.13 9.24
N GLU A 403 -14.65 -3.58 9.96
CA GLU A 403 -15.73 -4.36 10.59
C GLU A 403 -16.75 -4.86 9.55
N SER A 404 -17.10 -4.01 8.57
CA SER A 404 -18.07 -4.38 7.53
C SER A 404 -17.55 -5.51 6.63
N LEU A 405 -16.29 -5.43 6.20
CA LEU A 405 -15.69 -6.50 5.39
C LEU A 405 -15.49 -7.79 6.20
N ALA A 406 -15.13 -7.67 7.47
CA ALA A 406 -15.01 -8.85 8.34
C ALA A 406 -16.36 -9.58 8.52
N ALA A 407 -17.49 -8.86 8.55
CA ALA A 407 -18.82 -9.45 8.60
C ALA A 407 -19.18 -10.25 7.34
N GLU A 408 -18.61 -9.87 6.18
CA GLU A 408 -18.74 -10.58 4.90
C GLU A 408 -17.68 -11.69 4.71
N GLY A 409 -16.90 -12.02 5.76
CA GLY A 409 -15.81 -12.99 5.65
C GLY A 409 -14.61 -12.53 4.84
N ALA A 410 -14.52 -11.22 4.57
CA ALA A 410 -13.43 -10.58 3.83
C ALA A 410 -12.56 -9.70 4.75
N MET A 411 -11.50 -9.16 4.22
CA MET A 411 -10.62 -8.24 4.94
C MET A 411 -10.27 -7.03 4.06
N LEU A 412 -10.09 -5.87 4.69
CA LEU A 412 -9.72 -4.66 3.98
C LEU A 412 -8.31 -4.76 3.37
N GLY A 413 -7.40 -5.44 4.05
CA GLY A 413 -5.99 -5.50 3.66
C GLY A 413 -5.35 -4.12 3.62
N HIS A 414 -4.49 -3.91 2.64
CA HIS A 414 -3.84 -2.63 2.36
C HIS A 414 -4.70 -1.68 1.48
N GLY A 415 -5.97 -2.00 1.26
CA GLY A 415 -6.89 -1.19 0.44
C GLY A 415 -6.83 -1.48 -1.07
N GLY A 416 -6.16 -2.55 -1.48
CA GLY A 416 -6.14 -3.00 -2.87
C GLY A 416 -7.43 -3.72 -3.26
N LEU A 417 -7.98 -3.36 -4.43
CA LEU A 417 -9.10 -4.02 -5.08
C LEU A 417 -8.65 -4.50 -6.46
N VAL A 418 -8.68 -5.83 -6.66
CA VAL A 418 -8.37 -6.43 -7.97
C VAL A 418 -9.65 -6.92 -8.63
N VAL A 419 -9.97 -6.32 -9.77
CA VAL A 419 -11.21 -6.56 -10.51
C VAL A 419 -11.03 -7.65 -11.55
N PHE A 420 -11.94 -8.62 -11.57
CA PHE A 420 -12.00 -9.72 -12.53
C PHE A 420 -13.32 -9.67 -13.31
N ASP A 421 -13.25 -9.83 -14.63
CA ASP A 421 -14.43 -10.00 -15.46
C ASP A 421 -14.82 -11.49 -15.61
N ASP A 422 -15.91 -11.77 -16.33
CA ASP A 422 -16.48 -13.11 -16.48
C ASP A 422 -15.65 -14.07 -17.35
N SER A 423 -14.50 -13.63 -17.87
CA SER A 423 -13.56 -14.52 -18.58
C SER A 423 -12.62 -15.29 -17.67
N VAL A 424 -12.52 -14.90 -16.40
CA VAL A 424 -11.57 -15.49 -15.44
C VAL A 424 -12.17 -16.74 -14.81
N ASP A 425 -11.35 -17.79 -14.71
CA ASP A 425 -11.67 -19.04 -14.02
C ASP A 425 -11.28 -18.91 -12.53
N MET A 426 -12.27 -18.98 -11.63
CA MET A 426 -12.03 -18.77 -10.20
C MET A 426 -11.43 -19.99 -9.52
N ALA A 427 -11.53 -21.19 -10.11
CA ALA A 427 -10.80 -22.35 -9.62
C ALA A 427 -9.29 -22.23 -9.89
N GLU A 428 -8.90 -21.66 -11.04
CA GLU A 428 -7.50 -21.31 -11.30
C GLU A 428 -7.00 -20.23 -10.33
N GLN A 429 -7.84 -19.27 -9.93
CA GLN A 429 -7.48 -18.28 -8.92
C GLN A 429 -7.31 -18.89 -7.52
N ALA A 430 -8.16 -19.84 -7.13
CA ALA A 430 -8.00 -20.59 -5.88
C ALA A 430 -6.69 -21.40 -5.87
N ARG A 431 -6.38 -22.05 -6.99
CA ARG A 431 -5.12 -22.79 -7.18
C ARG A 431 -3.91 -21.86 -7.07
N PHE A 432 -3.98 -20.71 -7.74
CA PHE A 432 -2.94 -19.69 -7.67
C PHE A 432 -2.69 -19.19 -6.23
N ALA A 433 -3.72 -19.02 -5.42
CA ALA A 433 -3.56 -18.61 -4.03
C ALA A 433 -2.77 -19.63 -3.20
N MET A 434 -3.01 -20.93 -3.41
CA MET A 434 -2.21 -21.98 -2.76
C MET A 434 -0.77 -22.01 -3.30
N GLU A 435 -0.58 -21.90 -4.61
CA GLU A 435 0.73 -21.87 -5.27
C GLU A 435 1.56 -20.67 -4.81
N PHE A 436 0.94 -19.48 -4.72
CA PHE A 436 1.57 -18.30 -4.14
C PHE A 436 2.06 -18.55 -2.70
N CYS A 437 1.25 -19.23 -1.88
CA CYS A 437 1.66 -19.61 -0.53
C CYS A 437 2.82 -20.63 -0.54
N VAL A 438 2.88 -21.54 -1.51
CA VAL A 438 4.01 -22.48 -1.66
C VAL A 438 5.32 -21.73 -1.89
N GLU A 439 5.31 -20.76 -2.81
CA GLU A 439 6.50 -20.00 -3.18
C GLU A 439 6.95 -19.05 -2.06
N GLU A 440 6.01 -18.36 -1.41
CA GLU A 440 6.29 -17.27 -0.49
C GLU A 440 6.34 -17.68 1.00
N SER A 441 6.01 -18.91 1.33
CA SER A 441 6.05 -19.40 2.72
C SER A 441 7.48 -19.38 3.27
N CYS A 442 7.66 -18.84 4.50
CA CYS A 442 8.95 -18.94 5.20
C CYS A 442 9.35 -20.39 5.53
N GLY A 443 8.42 -21.35 5.42
CA GLY A 443 8.63 -22.78 5.64
C GLY A 443 8.69 -23.20 7.12
N LYS A 444 8.40 -22.31 8.07
CA LYS A 444 8.57 -22.60 9.50
C LYS A 444 7.49 -23.52 10.08
N CYS A 445 6.23 -23.21 9.88
CA CYS A 445 5.14 -23.99 10.45
C CYS A 445 4.57 -25.01 9.44
N THR A 446 4.24 -26.22 9.93
CA THR A 446 3.79 -27.33 9.10
C THR A 446 2.45 -27.05 8.38
N PRO A 447 1.42 -26.45 9.03
CA PRO A 447 0.15 -26.17 8.37
C PRO A 447 0.31 -25.32 7.10
N CYS A 448 1.12 -24.26 7.14
CA CYS A 448 1.43 -23.42 5.98
C CYS A 448 2.28 -24.18 4.95
N ARG A 449 3.47 -24.66 5.37
CA ARG A 449 4.45 -25.25 4.45
C ARG A 449 3.93 -26.48 3.70
N ILE A 450 3.27 -27.39 4.40
CA ILE A 450 2.76 -28.64 3.81
C ILE A 450 1.35 -28.42 3.29
N GLY A 451 0.52 -27.66 4.01
CA GLY A 451 -0.87 -27.40 3.65
C GLY A 451 -0.99 -26.72 2.29
N ALA A 452 -0.15 -25.72 1.99
CA ALA A 452 -0.19 -25.04 0.69
C ALA A 452 0.13 -26.02 -0.48
N VAL A 453 1.16 -26.86 -0.34
CA VAL A 453 1.53 -27.87 -1.36
C VAL A 453 0.39 -28.86 -1.56
N ARG A 454 -0.16 -29.39 -0.44
CA ARG A 454 -1.31 -30.31 -0.52
C ARG A 454 -2.56 -29.62 -1.05
N GLY A 455 -2.74 -28.34 -0.80
CA GLY A 455 -3.84 -27.53 -1.33
C GLY A 455 -3.81 -27.47 -2.86
N VAL A 456 -2.64 -27.21 -3.45
CA VAL A 456 -2.47 -27.25 -4.92
C VAL A 456 -2.84 -28.63 -5.46
N GLU A 457 -2.28 -29.71 -4.88
CA GLU A 457 -2.55 -31.07 -5.33
C GLU A 457 -4.04 -31.45 -5.22
N VAL A 458 -4.72 -31.09 -4.12
CA VAL A 458 -6.14 -31.38 -3.93
C VAL A 458 -7.02 -30.59 -4.88
N ILE A 459 -6.66 -29.33 -5.21
CA ILE A 459 -7.37 -28.55 -6.22
C ILE A 459 -7.16 -29.18 -7.61
N ASP A 460 -5.94 -29.61 -7.94
CA ASP A 460 -5.67 -30.32 -9.19
C ASP A 460 -6.47 -31.63 -9.30
N ASP A 461 -6.57 -32.41 -8.21
CA ASP A 461 -7.41 -33.61 -8.12
C ASP A 461 -8.90 -33.26 -8.30
N LEU A 462 -9.37 -32.17 -7.69
CA LEU A 462 -10.78 -31.73 -7.77
C LEU A 462 -11.16 -31.31 -9.20
N LEU A 463 -10.20 -30.76 -9.94
CA LEU A 463 -10.38 -30.34 -11.34
C LEU A 463 -10.17 -31.47 -12.34
N ALA A 464 -9.72 -32.64 -11.92
CA ALA A 464 -9.57 -33.80 -12.76
C ALA A 464 -10.93 -34.42 -13.13
N SER A 465 -11.00 -35.11 -14.31
CA SER A 465 -12.23 -35.74 -14.80
C SER A 465 -12.71 -36.90 -13.92
N ASP A 466 -11.82 -37.48 -13.13
CA ASP A 466 -12.02 -38.58 -12.19
C ASP A 466 -11.84 -38.16 -10.74
N ALA A 467 -12.24 -36.92 -10.45
CA ALA A 467 -12.10 -36.32 -9.12
C ALA A 467 -12.63 -37.26 -8.00
N PRO A 468 -11.88 -37.46 -6.91
CA PRO A 468 -12.36 -38.20 -5.76
C PRO A 468 -13.61 -37.56 -5.15
N GLU A 469 -14.62 -38.37 -4.77
CA GLU A 469 -15.89 -37.88 -4.19
C GLU A 469 -15.70 -37.00 -2.94
N ASN A 470 -14.58 -37.17 -2.23
CA ASN A 470 -14.26 -36.41 -1.01
C ASN A 470 -13.24 -35.30 -1.22
N ALA A 471 -12.84 -34.98 -2.46
CA ALA A 471 -11.79 -33.98 -2.73
C ALA A 471 -12.16 -32.59 -2.20
N GLU A 472 -13.40 -32.14 -2.40
CA GLU A 472 -13.87 -30.86 -1.86
C GLU A 472 -13.82 -30.83 -0.33
N GLN A 473 -14.29 -31.87 0.34
CA GLN A 473 -14.25 -31.93 1.81
C GLN A 473 -12.80 -31.92 2.31
N LEU A 474 -11.91 -32.65 1.64
CA LEU A 474 -10.48 -32.67 1.99
C LEU A 474 -9.84 -31.27 1.84
N LEU A 475 -10.22 -30.52 0.79
CA LEU A 475 -9.75 -29.14 0.60
C LEU A 475 -10.21 -28.23 1.75
N ARG A 476 -11.49 -28.34 2.16
CA ARG A 476 -12.04 -27.58 3.29
C ARG A 476 -11.37 -27.92 4.63
N ASP A 477 -11.16 -29.20 4.91
CA ASP A 477 -10.45 -29.66 6.11
C ASP A 477 -9.02 -29.15 6.14
N LEU A 478 -8.33 -29.16 4.99
CA LEU A 478 -6.98 -28.64 4.86
C LEU A 478 -6.94 -27.13 5.09
N CYS A 479 -7.89 -26.38 4.53
CA CYS A 479 -8.04 -24.94 4.76
C CYS A 479 -8.27 -24.63 6.24
N ASP A 480 -9.10 -25.43 6.95
CA ASP A 480 -9.31 -25.26 8.40
C ASP A 480 -8.00 -25.47 9.18
N VAL A 481 -7.26 -26.54 8.89
CA VAL A 481 -5.95 -26.81 9.52
C VAL A 481 -4.96 -25.67 9.26
N MET A 482 -4.92 -25.10 8.05
CA MET A 482 -4.08 -23.95 7.74
C MET A 482 -4.49 -22.71 8.53
N THR A 483 -5.79 -22.42 8.59
CA THR A 483 -6.34 -21.27 9.32
C THR A 483 -6.03 -21.35 10.81
N GLN A 484 -6.28 -22.50 11.44
CA GLN A 484 -6.14 -22.66 12.89
C GLN A 484 -4.69 -22.88 13.35
N GLY A 485 -3.86 -23.47 12.52
CA GLY A 485 -2.53 -23.93 12.91
C GLY A 485 -1.35 -23.11 12.42
N SER A 486 -1.54 -22.13 11.52
CA SER A 486 -0.44 -21.32 10.99
C SER A 486 0.00 -20.23 11.96
N LEU A 487 1.32 -19.93 11.99
CA LEU A 487 1.89 -18.94 12.91
C LEU A 487 1.64 -17.48 12.49
N CYS A 488 1.32 -17.22 11.23
CA CYS A 488 1.10 -15.87 10.70
C CYS A 488 0.01 -15.86 9.63
N ALA A 489 -0.34 -14.65 9.18
CA ALA A 489 -1.34 -14.42 8.16
C ALA A 489 -1.04 -15.16 6.85
N MET A 490 0.22 -15.34 6.45
CA MET A 490 0.57 -16.04 5.21
C MET A 490 -0.16 -17.39 5.06
N GLY A 491 -0.01 -18.29 6.02
CA GLY A 491 -0.70 -19.57 5.98
C GLY A 491 -2.14 -19.51 6.52
N GLY A 492 -2.42 -18.61 7.46
CA GLY A 492 -3.73 -18.51 8.11
C GLY A 492 -4.80 -17.87 7.23
N LEU A 493 -4.44 -17.03 6.29
CA LEU A 493 -5.37 -16.32 5.40
C LEU A 493 -5.39 -16.88 3.96
N THR A 494 -4.37 -17.63 3.52
CA THR A 494 -4.39 -18.32 2.21
C THR A 494 -5.71 -19.09 1.94
N PRO A 495 -6.36 -19.70 2.94
CA PRO A 495 -7.68 -20.31 2.76
C PRO A 495 -8.81 -19.37 2.33
N GLN A 496 -8.73 -18.05 2.61
CA GLN A 496 -9.82 -17.12 2.29
C GLN A 496 -10.13 -17.03 0.78
N PRO A 497 -9.14 -16.74 -0.12
CA PRO A 497 -9.41 -16.74 -1.55
C PRO A 497 -9.85 -18.13 -2.07
N VAL A 498 -9.34 -19.22 -1.50
CA VAL A 498 -9.71 -20.58 -1.90
C VAL A 498 -11.17 -20.89 -1.56
N LEU A 499 -11.56 -20.68 -0.30
CA LEU A 499 -12.92 -20.95 0.16
C LEU A 499 -13.94 -20.01 -0.48
N SER A 500 -13.62 -18.70 -0.62
CA SER A 500 -14.54 -17.77 -1.27
C SER A 500 -14.72 -18.08 -2.76
N ALA A 501 -13.67 -18.54 -3.47
CA ALA A 501 -13.80 -19.02 -4.84
C ALA A 501 -14.68 -20.26 -4.93
N LEU A 502 -14.47 -21.24 -4.06
CA LEU A 502 -15.22 -22.48 -4.02
C LEU A 502 -16.71 -22.28 -3.69
N ASP A 503 -17.01 -21.38 -2.74
CA ASP A 503 -18.36 -21.11 -2.27
C ASP A 503 -19.16 -20.22 -3.23
N GLN A 504 -18.53 -19.24 -3.85
CA GLN A 504 -19.18 -18.25 -4.71
C GLN A 504 -19.21 -18.65 -6.20
N PHE A 505 -18.29 -19.52 -6.64
CA PHE A 505 -18.13 -19.89 -8.04
C PHE A 505 -18.00 -21.42 -8.21
N PRO A 506 -18.88 -22.25 -7.62
CA PRO A 506 -18.76 -23.72 -7.64
C PRO A 506 -18.81 -24.33 -9.05
N GLU A 507 -19.35 -23.59 -10.04
CA GLU A 507 -19.39 -24.03 -11.43
C GLU A 507 -18.01 -24.07 -12.09
N ASP A 508 -17.09 -23.19 -11.68
CA ASP A 508 -15.72 -23.16 -12.23
C ASP A 508 -14.93 -24.41 -11.81
N PHE A 509 -15.28 -25.02 -10.68
CA PHE A 509 -14.68 -26.27 -10.22
C PHE A 509 -15.26 -27.53 -10.86
N LYS A 510 -16.36 -27.42 -11.65
CA LYS A 510 -17.06 -28.53 -12.31
C LYS A 510 -16.81 -28.63 -13.81
N ARG A 511 -16.01 -27.73 -14.41
CA ARG A 511 -15.90 -27.53 -15.88
C ARG A 511 -15.04 -28.55 -16.65
N VAL A 512 -14.33 -29.47 -16.02
CA VAL A 512 -13.35 -30.33 -16.72
C VAL A 512 -14.02 -31.28 -17.74
N ALA A 513 -15.26 -31.74 -17.51
CA ALA A 513 -15.97 -32.57 -18.44
C ALA A 513 -16.28 -31.90 -19.80
N VAL A 514 -16.44 -30.60 -19.85
CA VAL A 514 -16.78 -29.85 -21.07
C VAL A 514 -15.54 -29.50 -21.91
N ARG A 515 -14.37 -29.32 -21.31
CA ARG A 515 -13.11 -29.00 -22.03
C ARG A 515 -12.57 -30.19 -22.87
N VAL A 516 -12.79 -31.43 -22.44
CA VAL A 516 -12.31 -32.61 -23.16
C VAL A 516 -13.09 -32.84 -24.45
N ASP A 517 -14.40 -32.56 -24.48
CA ASP A 517 -15.23 -32.73 -25.66
C ASP A 517 -14.98 -31.66 -26.75
N ALA A 518 -14.62 -30.45 -26.39
CA ALA A 518 -14.31 -29.38 -27.35
C ALA A 518 -12.95 -29.60 -28.04
N ALA A 519 -11.96 -30.16 -27.32
CA ALA A 519 -10.65 -30.48 -27.92
C ALA A 519 -10.70 -31.72 -28.84
N ALA A 520 -11.61 -32.68 -28.58
CA ALA A 520 -11.77 -33.86 -29.39
C ALA A 520 -12.53 -33.62 -30.72
N GLN A 521 -13.30 -32.51 -30.84
CA GLN A 521 -14.00 -32.15 -32.06
C GLN A 521 -13.20 -31.28 -33.04
N GLY A 522 -11.98 -30.85 -32.66
CA GLY A 522 -11.11 -29.95 -33.45
C GLY A 522 -10.07 -30.60 -34.32
N VAL A 523 -10.03 -31.94 -34.44
CA VAL A 523 -9.07 -32.65 -35.31
C VAL A 523 -9.81 -33.58 -36.28
N VAL A 524 -10.53 -33.05 -37.24
CA VAL A 524 -10.76 -33.62 -38.59
C VAL A 524 -11.03 -32.44 -39.53
N HIS A 525 -10.00 -32.01 -40.28
CA HIS A 525 -10.09 -31.64 -41.69
C HIS A 525 -8.71 -31.25 -42.21
N GLU A 526 -8.21 -32.13 -43.08
CA GLU A 526 -7.31 -32.01 -44.23
C GLU A 526 -6.36 -30.80 -44.35
#